data_d675f40f8bd510354e3879d7c4a2d51d
#
_entry.id   d675f40f8bd510354e3879d7c4a2d51d
#
_cell.length_a   1.000
_cell.length_b   1.000
_cell.length_c   1.000
_cell.angle_alpha   90.00
_cell.angle_beta   90.00
_cell.angle_gamma   90.00
#
_symmetry.space_group_name_H-M   'P 1'
#
loop_
_entity.id
_entity.type
_entity.pdbx_description
1 polymer ?
#
loop_
_entity_poly.entity_id
_entity_poly.type
_entity_poly.pdbx_seq_one_letter_code
_entity_poly.pdbx_strand_id
1 'polypeptide(L)'
;MEIKKCSYAGEIISYKKEGTGAAVVLVHGFGEDSKIWRKQEGEFSNFCCIYIDLPGSGDSPFNQKLSSILDYAMAVNAVLENEKIDHCILIGHSMGGYIALAFAQLFADKLLALCLFHSSAFADSEEKIKNRKKSIEFVTANGAAKYFKTIIPDLFFDNEKSANLIQEQLAIAALTSDAAVVQYLQAMIDRQDTTSVLKSLGVPVGFILGEYDKAVPFTSGLEQSHLADVTYLHVLRQSAHMGMLEETNVVGEILGEFLISCSK
;
A
#
# COMPACT_ATOMS: atom_id res chain seq x y z
N MET A 1 20.76 3.29 -4.13
CA MET A 1 19.46 3.84 -3.69
C MET A 1 19.69 5.20 -3.06
N GLU A 2 18.95 6.23 -3.44
CA GLU A 2 19.05 7.60 -2.96
C GLU A 2 17.82 7.94 -2.11
N ILE A 3 18.04 8.50 -0.91
CA ILE A 3 16.96 9.02 -0.05
C ILE A 3 16.71 10.46 -0.46
N LYS A 4 15.48 10.77 -0.84
CA LYS A 4 15.02 12.06 -1.32
C LYS A 4 13.86 12.60 -0.49
N LYS A 5 13.60 13.88 -0.62
CA LYS A 5 12.55 14.56 0.12
C LYS A 5 11.86 15.59 -0.78
N CYS A 6 10.53 15.68 -0.65
CA CYS A 6 9.76 16.81 -1.19
C CYS A 6 8.87 17.40 -0.12
N SER A 7 8.25 18.55 -0.40
CA SER A 7 7.32 19.19 0.54
C SER A 7 5.89 19.08 0.04
N TYR A 8 4.98 18.70 0.92
CA TYR A 8 3.55 18.69 0.66
C TYR A 8 2.76 19.13 1.90
N ALA A 9 1.79 20.01 1.73
CA ALA A 9 0.92 20.55 2.79
C ALA A 9 1.67 21.14 4.00
N GLY A 10 2.92 21.59 3.79
CA GLY A 10 3.78 22.21 4.81
C GLY A 10 4.68 21.25 5.56
N GLU A 11 4.65 19.95 5.24
CA GLU A 11 5.51 18.92 5.80
C GLU A 11 6.36 18.24 4.72
N ILE A 12 7.35 17.47 5.16
CA ILE A 12 8.26 16.73 4.28
C ILE A 12 7.69 15.33 4.02
N ILE A 13 7.75 14.88 2.75
CA ILE A 13 7.58 13.48 2.37
C ILE A 13 8.96 12.94 2.03
N SER A 14 9.35 11.87 2.72
CA SER A 14 10.56 11.10 2.44
C SER A 14 10.25 9.94 1.49
N TYR A 15 11.14 9.66 0.57
CA TYR A 15 11.04 8.52 -0.33
C TYR A 15 12.42 8.05 -0.78
N LYS A 16 12.51 6.82 -1.21
CA LYS A 16 13.72 6.26 -1.80
C LYS A 16 13.54 6.15 -3.30
N LYS A 17 14.62 6.38 -4.05
CA LYS A 17 14.64 6.24 -5.51
C LYS A 17 15.81 5.39 -5.95
N GLU A 18 15.55 4.46 -6.87
CA GLU A 18 16.58 3.63 -7.48
C GLU A 18 16.23 3.26 -8.92
N GLY A 19 17.22 2.81 -9.67
CA GLY A 19 17.05 2.37 -11.05
C GLY A 19 16.79 3.50 -12.03
N THR A 20 16.51 3.12 -13.28
CA THR A 20 16.23 4.02 -14.40
C THR A 20 15.17 3.41 -15.31
N GLY A 21 14.50 4.21 -16.14
CA GLY A 21 13.46 3.73 -17.07
C GLY A 21 12.06 4.18 -16.66
N ALA A 22 11.04 3.39 -16.99
CA ALA A 22 9.65 3.68 -16.64
C ALA A 22 9.47 3.77 -15.12
N ALA A 23 8.71 4.76 -14.67
CA ALA A 23 8.52 4.98 -13.25
C ALA A 23 7.56 3.95 -12.63
N VAL A 24 7.98 3.40 -11.47
CA VAL A 24 7.18 2.50 -10.63
C VAL A 24 7.12 3.09 -9.24
N VAL A 25 5.92 3.35 -8.75
CA VAL A 25 5.68 3.89 -7.42
C VAL A 25 5.11 2.81 -6.53
N LEU A 26 5.77 2.57 -5.39
CA LEU A 26 5.38 1.55 -4.43
C LEU A 26 4.91 2.24 -3.14
N VAL A 27 3.65 1.98 -2.78
CA VAL A 27 2.98 2.59 -1.63
C VAL A 27 2.67 1.50 -0.60
N HIS A 28 3.18 1.70 0.61
CA HIS A 28 3.02 0.75 1.72
C HIS A 28 1.64 0.80 2.38
N GLY A 29 1.35 -0.17 3.24
CA GLY A 29 0.11 -0.29 4.00
C GLY A 29 0.14 0.37 5.37
N PHE A 30 -0.89 0.05 6.17
CA PHE A 30 -1.07 0.54 7.52
C PHE A 30 -0.09 -0.14 8.50
N GLY A 31 0.61 0.64 9.33
CA GLY A 31 1.62 0.14 10.26
C GLY A 31 2.92 -0.28 9.60
N GLU A 32 3.17 0.20 8.40
CA GLU A 32 4.34 -0.07 7.57
C GLU A 32 5.09 1.23 7.23
N ASP A 33 6.22 1.07 6.58
CA ASP A 33 6.96 2.11 5.88
C ASP A 33 7.50 1.57 4.54
N SER A 34 8.26 2.36 3.80
CA SER A 34 8.85 1.95 2.50
C SER A 34 9.71 0.69 2.58
N LYS A 35 10.20 0.30 3.77
CA LYS A 35 11.01 -0.90 3.97
C LYS A 35 10.23 -2.21 3.82
N ILE A 36 8.89 -2.14 3.74
CA ILE A 36 8.09 -3.33 3.42
C ILE A 36 8.51 -3.94 2.07
N TRP A 37 8.99 -3.12 1.14
CA TRP A 37 9.43 -3.50 -0.19
C TRP A 37 10.92 -3.89 -0.27
N ARG A 38 11.65 -3.93 0.86
CA ARG A 38 13.11 -4.17 0.91
C ARG A 38 13.55 -5.49 0.25
N LYS A 39 12.65 -6.48 0.20
CA LYS A 39 12.94 -7.77 -0.43
C LYS A 39 12.85 -7.70 -1.97
N GLN A 40 12.19 -6.68 -2.51
CA GLN A 40 12.07 -6.40 -3.93
C GLN A 40 13.05 -5.30 -4.39
N GLU A 41 13.78 -4.65 -3.47
CA GLU A 41 14.81 -3.66 -3.79
C GLU A 41 15.88 -4.26 -4.71
N GLY A 42 16.19 -3.56 -5.79
CA GLY A 42 17.20 -4.00 -6.79
C GLY A 42 16.70 -5.03 -7.83
N GLU A 43 15.56 -5.68 -7.63
CA GLU A 43 15.03 -6.65 -8.61
C GLU A 43 14.52 -5.98 -9.88
N PHE A 44 14.09 -4.72 -9.79
CA PHE A 44 13.51 -3.96 -10.90
C PHE A 44 14.46 -2.89 -11.44
N SER A 45 15.76 -3.19 -11.58
CA SER A 45 16.81 -2.22 -11.96
C SER A 45 16.61 -1.53 -13.31
N ASN A 46 15.79 -2.10 -14.20
CA ASN A 46 15.40 -1.50 -15.49
C ASN A 46 14.22 -0.51 -15.35
N PHE A 47 13.73 -0.30 -14.14
CA PHE A 47 12.66 0.64 -13.80
C PHE A 47 13.17 1.70 -12.84
N CYS A 48 12.56 2.88 -12.88
CA CYS A 48 12.78 3.94 -11.90
C CYS A 48 11.82 3.72 -10.73
N CYS A 49 12.25 2.94 -9.73
CA CYS A 49 11.42 2.61 -8.56
C CYS A 49 11.45 3.73 -7.52
N ILE A 50 10.27 4.09 -7.01
CA ILE A 50 10.06 5.09 -5.95
C ILE A 50 9.28 4.44 -4.82
N TYR A 51 9.92 4.32 -3.67
CA TYR A 51 9.36 3.75 -2.45
C TYR A 51 9.02 4.89 -1.49
N ILE A 52 7.74 5.18 -1.30
CA ILE A 52 7.30 6.34 -0.52
C ILE A 52 7.09 5.95 0.94
N ASP A 53 7.60 6.76 1.87
CA ASP A 53 7.11 6.79 3.23
C ASP A 53 5.90 7.73 3.30
N LEU A 54 4.72 7.19 3.53
CA LEU A 54 3.50 8.01 3.66
C LEU A 54 3.60 8.95 4.86
N PRO A 55 3.04 10.18 4.79
CA PRO A 55 3.02 11.10 5.92
C PRO A 55 2.51 10.47 7.21
N GLY A 56 3.37 10.41 8.23
CA GLY A 56 3.13 9.70 9.49
C GLY A 56 3.78 8.33 9.61
N SER A 57 4.55 7.89 8.60
CA SER A 57 5.26 6.60 8.58
C SER A 57 6.72 6.80 8.16
N GLY A 58 7.59 5.89 8.60
CA GLY A 58 9.02 5.91 8.24
C GLY A 58 9.69 7.24 8.56
N ASP A 59 10.36 7.82 7.57
CA ASP A 59 11.06 9.11 7.70
C ASP A 59 10.18 10.32 7.32
N SER A 60 8.88 10.12 7.04
CA SER A 60 7.89 11.16 6.79
C SER A 60 7.16 11.55 8.07
N PRO A 61 7.28 12.81 8.54
CA PRO A 61 6.61 13.24 9.76
C PRO A 61 5.09 13.17 9.64
N PHE A 62 4.43 13.05 10.79
CA PHE A 62 2.98 13.11 10.88
C PHE A 62 2.47 14.48 10.46
N ASN A 63 1.44 14.49 9.60
CA ASN A 63 0.79 15.71 9.16
C ASN A 63 -0.71 15.68 9.50
N GLN A 64 -1.10 16.45 10.51
CA GLN A 64 -2.49 16.52 10.99
C GLN A 64 -3.49 17.10 9.95
N LYS A 65 -3.01 17.70 8.86
CA LYS A 65 -3.87 18.26 7.80
C LYS A 65 -4.38 17.20 6.83
N LEU A 66 -3.75 16.01 6.82
CA LEU A 66 -4.12 14.92 5.92
C LEU A 66 -5.12 14.00 6.61
N SER A 67 -6.40 14.14 6.30
CA SER A 67 -7.47 13.45 7.02
C SER A 67 -8.16 12.35 6.22
N SER A 68 -7.88 12.22 4.93
CA SER A 68 -8.56 11.29 4.04
C SER A 68 -7.59 10.49 3.17
N ILE A 69 -8.04 9.37 2.61
CA ILE A 69 -7.29 8.58 1.62
C ILE A 69 -6.95 9.44 0.37
N LEU A 70 -7.81 10.39 0.00
CA LEU A 70 -7.55 11.33 -1.08
C LEU A 70 -6.35 12.25 -0.77
N ASP A 71 -6.21 12.72 0.47
CA ASP A 71 -5.06 13.55 0.86
C ASP A 71 -3.74 12.79 0.72
N TYR A 72 -3.71 11.49 1.07
CA TYR A 72 -2.54 10.64 0.86
C TYR A 72 -2.26 10.39 -0.62
N ALA A 73 -3.28 10.29 -1.47
CA ALA A 73 -3.10 10.20 -2.91
C ALA A 73 -2.49 11.48 -3.49
N MET A 74 -2.91 12.65 -3.00
CA MET A 74 -2.29 13.94 -3.35
C MET A 74 -0.83 14.01 -2.88
N ALA A 75 -0.49 13.43 -1.73
CA ALA A 75 0.88 13.33 -1.25
C ALA A 75 1.76 12.47 -2.18
N VAL A 76 1.23 11.34 -2.69
CA VAL A 76 1.89 10.53 -3.72
C VAL A 76 2.12 11.35 -5.00
N ASN A 77 1.11 12.10 -5.46
CA ASN A 77 1.26 12.97 -6.63
C ASN A 77 2.34 14.04 -6.42
N ALA A 78 2.46 14.61 -5.23
CA ALA A 78 3.49 15.61 -4.94
C ALA A 78 4.92 15.05 -5.10
N VAL A 79 5.13 13.77 -4.81
CA VAL A 79 6.41 13.08 -5.09
C VAL A 79 6.64 12.99 -6.61
N LEU A 80 5.63 12.59 -7.39
CA LEU A 80 5.73 12.52 -8.85
C LEU A 80 6.03 13.88 -9.48
N GLU A 81 5.34 14.93 -9.03
CA GLU A 81 5.58 16.31 -9.49
C GLU A 81 7.02 16.76 -9.18
N ASN A 82 7.52 16.47 -7.95
CA ASN A 82 8.88 16.79 -7.57
C ASN A 82 9.93 16.07 -8.43
N GLU A 83 9.65 14.82 -8.83
CA GLU A 83 10.51 14.02 -9.70
C GLU A 83 10.28 14.27 -11.20
N LYS A 84 9.31 15.11 -11.57
CA LYS A 84 8.91 15.41 -12.95
C LYS A 84 8.53 14.14 -13.71
N ILE A 85 7.72 13.30 -13.06
CA ILE A 85 7.22 12.04 -13.60
C ILE A 85 5.79 12.28 -14.08
N ASP A 86 5.59 12.18 -15.38
CA ASP A 86 4.28 12.36 -16.01
C ASP A 86 3.44 11.08 -15.98
N HIS A 87 4.08 9.90 -16.09
CA HIS A 87 3.39 8.62 -16.11
C HIS A 87 4.11 7.59 -15.24
N CYS A 88 3.34 6.72 -14.54
CA CYS A 88 3.90 5.68 -13.69
C CYS A 88 3.03 4.42 -13.66
N ILE A 89 3.63 3.30 -13.26
CA ILE A 89 2.92 2.14 -12.74
C ILE A 89 2.83 2.31 -11.23
N LEU A 90 1.63 2.22 -10.67
CA LEU A 90 1.40 2.43 -9.24
C LEU A 90 1.02 1.12 -8.56
N ILE A 91 1.82 0.71 -7.57
CA ILE A 91 1.63 -0.51 -6.78
C ILE A 91 1.29 -0.11 -5.35
N GLY A 92 0.12 -0.51 -4.86
CA GLY A 92 -0.31 -0.20 -3.50
C GLY A 92 -0.61 -1.47 -2.69
N HIS A 93 0.09 -1.62 -1.55
CA HIS A 93 -0.18 -2.69 -0.60
C HIS A 93 -1.25 -2.26 0.40
N SER A 94 -2.30 -3.08 0.59
CA SER A 94 -3.32 -2.88 1.63
C SER A 94 -3.91 -1.45 1.60
N MET A 95 -3.72 -0.63 2.64
CA MET A 95 -4.09 0.80 2.64
C MET A 95 -3.45 1.57 1.49
N GLY A 96 -2.22 1.22 1.09
CA GLY A 96 -1.57 1.78 -0.10
C GLY A 96 -2.36 1.54 -1.39
N GLY A 97 -3.09 0.44 -1.49
CA GLY A 97 -4.00 0.17 -2.62
C GLY A 97 -5.25 1.06 -2.57
N TYR A 98 -5.78 1.40 -1.39
CA TYR A 98 -6.85 2.41 -1.28
C TYR A 98 -6.37 3.77 -1.77
N ILE A 99 -5.13 4.13 -1.40
CA ILE A 99 -4.47 5.37 -1.85
C ILE A 99 -4.23 5.34 -3.36
N ALA A 100 -3.83 4.20 -3.90
CA ALA A 100 -3.60 4.02 -5.33
C ALA A 100 -4.91 4.13 -6.15
N LEU A 101 -6.03 3.63 -5.62
CA LEU A 101 -7.36 3.82 -6.23
C LEU A 101 -7.82 5.28 -6.16
N ALA A 102 -7.57 5.97 -5.04
CA ALA A 102 -7.84 7.40 -4.92
C ALA A 102 -6.96 8.23 -5.88
N PHE A 103 -5.70 7.82 -6.07
CA PHE A 103 -4.81 8.40 -7.08
C PHE A 103 -5.37 8.18 -8.49
N ALA A 104 -5.83 6.97 -8.81
CA ALA A 104 -6.48 6.65 -10.08
C ALA A 104 -7.74 7.51 -10.33
N GLN A 105 -8.50 7.79 -9.29
CA GLN A 105 -9.67 8.67 -9.37
C GLN A 105 -9.30 10.13 -9.73
N LEU A 106 -8.18 10.63 -9.21
CA LEU A 106 -7.75 12.02 -9.38
C LEU A 106 -6.85 12.23 -10.60
N PHE A 107 -6.04 11.23 -10.95
CA PHE A 107 -4.94 11.33 -11.89
C PHE A 107 -4.83 10.11 -12.81
N ALA A 108 -5.97 9.64 -13.34
CA ALA A 108 -6.01 8.46 -14.22
C ALA A 108 -5.07 8.56 -15.42
N ASP A 109 -4.91 9.76 -15.95
CA ASP A 109 -4.04 10.10 -17.08
C ASP A 109 -2.54 9.89 -16.78
N LYS A 110 -2.14 9.89 -15.51
CA LYS A 110 -0.77 9.60 -15.10
C LYS A 110 -0.47 8.10 -14.96
N LEU A 111 -1.46 7.23 -15.05
CA LEU A 111 -1.27 5.79 -14.86
C LEU A 111 -0.97 5.08 -16.19
N LEU A 112 0.09 4.27 -16.20
CA LEU A 112 0.33 3.22 -17.19
C LEU A 112 -0.33 1.91 -16.77
N ALA A 113 -0.35 1.62 -15.48
CA ALA A 113 -1.04 0.49 -14.86
C ALA A 113 -1.21 0.72 -13.36
N LEU A 114 -2.13 -0.02 -12.74
CA LEU A 114 -2.38 -0.04 -11.31
C LEU A 114 -2.21 -1.47 -10.78
N CYS A 115 -1.57 -1.66 -9.62
CA CYS A 115 -1.54 -2.94 -8.94
C CYS A 115 -2.08 -2.84 -7.51
N LEU A 116 -3.11 -3.62 -7.23
CA LEU A 116 -3.70 -3.80 -5.91
C LEU A 116 -3.09 -5.04 -5.27
N PHE A 117 -2.14 -4.82 -4.38
CA PHE A 117 -1.45 -5.87 -3.65
C PHE A 117 -2.13 -6.05 -2.29
N HIS A 118 -2.80 -7.19 -2.06
CA HIS A 118 -3.60 -7.45 -0.86
C HIS A 118 -4.55 -6.29 -0.50
N SER A 119 -5.26 -5.76 -1.49
CA SER A 119 -6.09 -4.57 -1.32
C SER A 119 -7.48 -4.73 -1.96
N SER A 120 -8.34 -3.74 -1.76
CA SER A 120 -9.74 -3.78 -2.18
C SER A 120 -10.24 -2.41 -2.60
N ALA A 121 -11.09 -2.39 -3.66
CA ALA A 121 -11.83 -1.22 -4.09
C ALA A 121 -13.15 -1.02 -3.32
N PHE A 122 -13.63 -2.05 -2.61
CA PHE A 122 -14.85 -1.94 -1.80
C PHE A 122 -14.65 -1.04 -0.59
N ALA A 123 -15.69 -0.27 -0.24
CA ALA A 123 -15.76 0.40 1.08
C ALA A 123 -15.71 -0.64 2.22
N ASP A 124 -15.35 -0.18 3.43
CA ASP A 124 -15.44 -1.05 4.60
C ASP A 124 -16.91 -1.40 4.89
N SER A 125 -17.16 -2.66 5.26
CA SER A 125 -18.46 -3.08 5.79
C SER A 125 -18.74 -2.42 7.15
N GLU A 126 -20.00 -2.38 7.56
CA GLU A 126 -20.39 -1.85 8.88
C GLU A 126 -19.63 -2.52 10.03
N GLU A 127 -19.41 -3.83 9.94
CA GLU A 127 -18.63 -4.59 10.90
C GLU A 127 -17.17 -4.13 10.93
N LYS A 128 -16.55 -3.96 9.76
CA LYS A 128 -15.16 -3.50 9.64
C LYS A 128 -15.01 -2.07 10.16
N ILE A 129 -15.96 -1.18 9.87
CA ILE A 129 -16.02 0.18 10.44
C ILE A 129 -16.10 0.12 11.97
N LYS A 130 -16.99 -0.72 12.51
CA LYS A 130 -17.11 -0.90 13.97
C LYS A 130 -15.81 -1.39 14.61
N ASN A 131 -15.13 -2.33 13.96
CA ASN A 131 -13.85 -2.84 14.44
C ASN A 131 -12.75 -1.76 14.39
N ARG A 132 -12.67 -0.94 13.35
CA ARG A 132 -11.72 0.18 13.30
C ARG A 132 -12.00 1.25 14.36
N LYS A 133 -13.27 1.54 14.66
CA LYS A 133 -13.63 2.46 15.77
C LYS A 133 -13.13 1.93 17.11
N LYS A 134 -13.29 0.62 17.39
CA LYS A 134 -12.71 0.00 18.58
C LYS A 134 -11.18 0.05 18.59
N SER A 135 -10.56 -0.07 17.41
CA SER A 135 -9.11 0.08 17.28
C SER A 135 -8.65 1.49 17.63
N ILE A 136 -9.39 2.52 17.20
CA ILE A 136 -9.13 3.92 17.59
C ILE A 136 -9.23 4.10 19.10
N GLU A 137 -10.29 3.57 19.71
CA GLU A 137 -10.48 3.62 21.18
C GLU A 137 -9.33 2.90 21.91
N PHE A 138 -8.92 1.73 21.40
CA PHE A 138 -7.80 0.98 21.97
C PHE A 138 -6.48 1.73 21.87
N VAL A 139 -6.15 2.28 20.70
CA VAL A 139 -4.93 3.06 20.48
C VAL A 139 -4.91 4.29 21.38
N THR A 140 -6.03 5.00 21.48
CA THR A 140 -6.15 6.19 22.36
C THR A 140 -5.92 5.86 23.83
N ALA A 141 -6.37 4.68 24.29
CA ALA A 141 -6.25 4.27 25.67
C ALA A 141 -4.90 3.58 26.00
N ASN A 142 -4.29 2.87 25.03
CA ASN A 142 -3.19 1.93 25.30
C ASN A 142 -1.94 2.21 24.47
N GLY A 143 -2.02 3.05 23.46
CA GLY A 143 -0.95 3.36 22.51
C GLY A 143 -0.86 2.41 21.31
N ALA A 144 -0.33 2.95 20.20
CA ALA A 144 -0.17 2.27 18.92
C ALA A 144 0.71 1.00 19.01
N ALA A 145 1.81 1.07 19.76
CA ALA A 145 2.73 -0.06 19.89
C ALA A 145 2.06 -1.32 20.51
N LYS A 146 1.14 -1.13 21.47
CA LYS A 146 0.37 -2.25 22.02
C LYS A 146 -0.65 -2.77 21.03
N TYR A 147 -1.29 -1.88 20.28
CA TYR A 147 -2.25 -2.25 19.24
C TYR A 147 -1.60 -3.10 18.15
N PHE A 148 -0.46 -2.68 17.63
CA PHE A 148 0.25 -3.43 16.60
C PHE A 148 0.69 -4.83 17.06
N LYS A 149 1.03 -5.01 18.34
CA LYS A 149 1.32 -6.34 18.90
C LYS A 149 0.12 -7.30 18.82
N THR A 150 -1.10 -6.77 18.76
CA THR A 150 -2.30 -7.60 18.66
C THR A 150 -2.68 -7.96 17.23
N ILE A 151 -2.34 -7.11 16.25
CA ILE A 151 -2.80 -7.31 14.88
C ILE A 151 -1.73 -7.83 13.92
N ILE A 152 -0.44 -7.45 14.08
CA ILE A 152 0.61 -7.81 13.12
C ILE A 152 0.80 -9.34 13.00
N PRO A 153 0.80 -10.15 14.08
CA PRO A 153 0.92 -11.60 13.92
C PRO A 153 -0.18 -12.23 13.05
N ASP A 154 -1.40 -11.69 13.09
CA ASP A 154 -2.53 -12.20 12.30
C ASP A 154 -2.45 -11.86 10.80
N LEU A 155 -1.48 -11.03 10.40
CA LEU A 155 -1.20 -10.70 9.00
C LEU A 155 -0.34 -11.75 8.30
N PHE A 156 0.25 -12.70 9.02
CA PHE A 156 1.10 -13.75 8.48
C PHE A 156 0.38 -15.10 8.46
N PHE A 157 0.69 -15.90 7.44
CA PHE A 157 0.13 -17.25 7.27
C PHE A 157 0.67 -18.23 8.30
N ASP A 158 2.00 -18.24 8.50
CA ASP A 158 2.70 -19.16 9.41
C ASP A 158 3.56 -18.34 10.39
N ASN A 159 3.04 -18.13 11.61
CA ASN A 159 3.70 -17.30 12.60
C ASN A 159 5.02 -17.88 13.11
N GLU A 160 5.19 -19.21 13.10
CA GLU A 160 6.43 -19.85 13.55
C GLU A 160 7.54 -19.59 12.53
N LYS A 161 7.26 -19.83 11.23
CA LYS A 161 8.21 -19.54 10.15
C LYS A 161 8.46 -18.05 9.98
N SER A 162 7.46 -17.22 10.23
CA SER A 162 7.54 -15.76 10.05
C SER A 162 7.96 -15.01 11.32
N ALA A 163 8.38 -15.71 12.39
CA ALA A 163 8.65 -15.08 13.69
C ALA A 163 9.62 -13.89 13.60
N ASN A 164 10.71 -13.99 12.85
CA ASN A 164 11.65 -12.88 12.64
C ASN A 164 11.04 -11.72 11.86
N LEU A 165 10.27 -12.01 10.81
CA LEU A 165 9.58 -11.00 9.99
C LEU A 165 8.53 -10.25 10.82
N ILE A 166 7.81 -10.96 11.68
CA ILE A 166 6.85 -10.38 12.63
C ILE A 166 7.55 -9.41 13.58
N GLN A 167 8.71 -9.80 14.16
CA GLN A 167 9.47 -8.92 15.05
C GLN A 167 10.00 -7.68 14.32
N GLU A 168 10.51 -7.83 13.09
CA GLU A 168 10.95 -6.70 12.27
C GLU A 168 9.78 -5.75 11.97
N GLN A 169 8.62 -6.29 11.61
CA GLN A 169 7.43 -5.49 11.32
C GLN A 169 6.87 -4.80 12.57
N LEU A 170 6.89 -5.46 13.73
CA LEU A 170 6.55 -4.83 15.01
C LEU A 170 7.48 -3.67 15.36
N ALA A 171 8.79 -3.81 15.09
CA ALA A 171 9.75 -2.74 15.34
C ALA A 171 9.49 -1.52 14.42
N ILE A 172 9.15 -1.74 13.15
CA ILE A 172 8.77 -0.67 12.21
C ILE A 172 7.48 0.02 12.68
N ALA A 173 6.43 -0.75 12.92
CA ALA A 173 5.13 -0.22 13.31
C ALA A 173 5.16 0.57 14.63
N ALA A 174 6.03 0.16 15.57
CA ALA A 174 6.20 0.85 16.85
C ALA A 174 6.75 2.29 16.73
N LEU A 175 7.30 2.67 15.58
CA LEU A 175 7.77 4.02 15.30
C LEU A 175 6.63 4.97 14.87
N THR A 176 5.48 4.43 14.48
CA THR A 176 4.32 5.22 14.09
C THR A 176 3.64 5.80 15.33
N SER A 177 3.41 7.11 15.34
CA SER A 177 2.77 7.80 16.48
C SER A 177 1.30 7.39 16.63
N ASP A 178 0.78 7.45 17.86
CA ASP A 178 -0.64 7.19 18.14
C ASP A 178 -1.55 8.07 17.29
N ALA A 179 -1.20 9.35 17.11
CA ALA A 179 -1.96 10.30 16.29
C ALA A 179 -2.00 9.87 14.82
N ALA A 180 -0.88 9.42 14.25
CA ALA A 180 -0.84 8.91 12.87
C ALA A 180 -1.69 7.65 12.70
N VAL A 181 -1.62 6.72 13.65
CA VAL A 181 -2.42 5.48 13.62
C VAL A 181 -3.92 5.79 13.67
N VAL A 182 -4.34 6.68 14.56
CA VAL A 182 -5.75 7.11 14.66
C VAL A 182 -6.21 7.78 13.36
N GLN A 183 -5.40 8.66 12.78
CA GLN A 183 -5.71 9.35 11.53
C GLN A 183 -5.84 8.37 10.36
N TYR A 184 -4.93 7.40 10.22
CA TYR A 184 -5.02 6.36 9.19
C TYR A 184 -6.28 5.50 9.36
N LEU A 185 -6.60 5.08 10.60
CA LEU A 185 -7.82 4.31 10.87
C LEU A 185 -9.07 5.11 10.49
N GLN A 186 -9.11 6.40 10.82
CA GLN A 186 -10.23 7.26 10.47
C GLN A 186 -10.33 7.46 8.95
N ALA A 187 -9.23 7.73 8.26
CA ALA A 187 -9.20 7.85 6.80
C ALA A 187 -9.70 6.58 6.09
N MET A 188 -9.37 5.39 6.64
CA MET A 188 -9.87 4.12 6.12
C MET A 188 -11.36 3.92 6.40
N ILE A 189 -11.90 4.38 7.53
CA ILE A 189 -13.34 4.35 7.85
C ILE A 189 -14.13 5.20 6.85
N ASP A 190 -13.63 6.39 6.54
CA ASP A 190 -14.34 7.39 5.76
C ASP A 190 -14.23 7.18 4.24
N ARG A 191 -13.36 6.25 3.80
CA ARG A 191 -13.17 5.98 2.37
C ARG A 191 -14.42 5.42 1.72
N GLN A 192 -14.69 5.89 0.52
CA GLN A 192 -15.81 5.43 -0.29
C GLN A 192 -15.46 4.17 -1.09
N ASP A 193 -16.49 3.52 -1.61
CA ASP A 193 -16.35 2.48 -2.63
C ASP A 193 -15.77 3.07 -3.92
N THR A 194 -14.73 2.44 -4.45
CA THR A 194 -14.01 2.86 -5.66
C THR A 194 -14.09 1.82 -6.79
N THR A 195 -15.05 0.90 -6.73
CA THR A 195 -15.26 -0.10 -7.80
C THR A 195 -15.58 0.53 -9.14
N SER A 196 -16.21 1.70 -9.15
CA SER A 196 -16.44 2.49 -10.36
C SER A 196 -15.15 2.97 -11.02
N VAL A 197 -14.10 3.23 -10.25
CA VAL A 197 -12.78 3.61 -10.76
C VAL A 197 -12.18 2.45 -11.54
N LEU A 198 -12.21 1.23 -11.00
CA LEU A 198 -11.72 0.03 -11.70
C LEU A 198 -12.41 -0.16 -13.05
N LYS A 199 -13.75 0.09 -13.12
CA LYS A 199 -14.55 -0.06 -14.35
C LYS A 199 -14.24 0.97 -15.43
N SER A 200 -13.72 2.13 -15.05
CA SER A 200 -13.50 3.25 -15.97
C SER A 200 -12.01 3.58 -16.21
N LEU A 201 -11.09 2.85 -15.57
CA LEU A 201 -9.69 3.25 -15.51
C LEU A 201 -8.97 3.20 -16.88
N GLY A 202 -9.34 2.27 -17.76
CA GLY A 202 -8.78 2.18 -19.12
C GLY A 202 -7.32 1.71 -19.21
N VAL A 203 -6.66 1.40 -18.08
CA VAL A 203 -5.32 0.83 -18.03
C VAL A 203 -5.33 -0.54 -17.35
N PRO A 204 -4.31 -1.40 -17.58
CA PRO A 204 -4.23 -2.70 -16.93
C PRO A 204 -4.23 -2.61 -15.40
N VAL A 205 -4.92 -3.54 -14.75
CA VAL A 205 -4.97 -3.66 -13.28
C VAL A 205 -4.44 -5.00 -12.83
N GLY A 206 -3.40 -4.98 -11.99
CA GLY A 206 -2.87 -6.17 -11.30
C GLY A 206 -3.61 -6.40 -9.98
N PHE A 207 -3.93 -7.65 -9.68
CA PHE A 207 -4.41 -8.11 -8.37
C PHE A 207 -3.49 -9.20 -7.87
N ILE A 208 -2.85 -8.97 -6.73
CA ILE A 208 -2.05 -9.98 -6.03
C ILE A 208 -2.75 -10.28 -4.72
N LEU A 209 -3.22 -11.52 -4.58
CA LEU A 209 -4.09 -11.96 -3.50
C LEU A 209 -3.42 -13.08 -2.69
N GLY A 210 -3.46 -13.01 -1.36
CA GLY A 210 -3.05 -14.09 -0.48
C GLY A 210 -4.23 -15.04 -0.20
N GLU A 211 -3.99 -16.34 -0.36
CA GLU A 211 -5.04 -17.34 -0.16
C GLU A 211 -5.57 -17.34 1.29
N TYR A 212 -4.70 -16.99 2.26
CA TYR A 212 -5.01 -16.98 3.69
C TYR A 212 -5.17 -15.57 4.28
N ASP A 213 -5.32 -14.55 3.43
CA ASP A 213 -5.47 -13.17 3.88
C ASP A 213 -6.82 -12.96 4.62
N LYS A 214 -6.73 -12.62 5.90
CA LYS A 214 -7.89 -12.30 6.76
C LYS A 214 -8.20 -10.81 6.78
N ALA A 215 -7.24 -9.95 6.45
CA ALA A 215 -7.42 -8.50 6.44
C ALA A 215 -8.16 -8.05 5.17
N VAL A 216 -7.82 -8.65 4.02
CA VAL A 216 -8.53 -8.50 2.74
C VAL A 216 -8.88 -9.90 2.24
N PRO A 217 -10.09 -10.41 2.52
CA PRO A 217 -10.48 -11.78 2.18
C PRO A 217 -10.27 -12.09 0.70
N PHE A 218 -9.71 -13.26 0.40
CA PHE A 218 -9.43 -13.74 -0.95
C PHE A 218 -10.65 -13.64 -1.88
N THR A 219 -11.84 -14.00 -1.39
CA THR A 219 -13.09 -13.91 -2.15
C THR A 219 -13.41 -12.47 -2.58
N SER A 220 -13.13 -11.50 -1.71
CA SER A 220 -13.32 -10.08 -2.00
C SER A 220 -12.37 -9.60 -3.11
N GLY A 221 -11.13 -10.11 -3.15
CA GLY A 221 -10.20 -9.88 -4.24
C GLY A 221 -10.70 -10.44 -5.57
N LEU A 222 -11.21 -11.68 -5.57
CA LEU A 222 -11.77 -12.32 -6.76
C LEU A 222 -12.99 -11.57 -7.30
N GLU A 223 -13.90 -11.12 -6.42
CA GLU A 223 -15.11 -10.40 -6.82
C GLU A 223 -14.81 -9.11 -7.60
N GLN A 224 -13.71 -8.42 -7.27
CA GLN A 224 -13.35 -7.16 -7.93
C GLN A 224 -12.42 -7.34 -9.13
N SER A 225 -11.75 -8.47 -9.27
CA SER A 225 -10.74 -8.70 -10.32
C SER A 225 -11.29 -8.68 -11.74
N HIS A 226 -12.60 -8.87 -11.92
CA HIS A 226 -13.28 -8.81 -13.23
C HIS A 226 -13.82 -7.42 -13.60
N LEU A 227 -13.60 -6.40 -12.76
CA LEU A 227 -14.17 -5.06 -12.98
C LEU A 227 -13.37 -4.22 -13.98
N ALA A 228 -12.07 -4.45 -14.10
CA ALA A 228 -11.22 -3.74 -15.05
C ALA A 228 -11.24 -4.43 -16.43
N ASP A 229 -11.02 -3.66 -17.49
CA ASP A 229 -11.00 -4.17 -18.88
C ASP A 229 -9.86 -5.18 -19.10
N VAL A 230 -8.69 -4.93 -18.50
CA VAL A 230 -7.54 -5.83 -18.53
C VAL A 230 -7.07 -6.11 -17.12
N THR A 231 -7.10 -7.37 -16.73
CA THR A 231 -6.70 -7.81 -15.38
C THR A 231 -5.58 -8.84 -15.42
N TYR A 232 -4.57 -8.61 -14.58
CA TYR A 232 -3.55 -9.58 -14.20
C TYR A 232 -3.86 -10.08 -12.79
N LEU A 233 -4.26 -11.35 -12.66
CA LEU A 233 -4.63 -11.93 -11.36
C LEU A 233 -3.63 -12.98 -10.93
N HIS A 234 -3.03 -12.80 -9.76
CA HIS A 234 -2.10 -13.73 -9.15
C HIS A 234 -2.53 -14.10 -7.74
N VAL A 235 -2.36 -15.36 -7.39
CA VAL A 235 -2.72 -15.91 -6.07
C VAL A 235 -1.46 -16.45 -5.40
N LEU A 236 -1.12 -15.90 -4.25
CA LEU A 236 -0.05 -16.37 -3.38
C LEU A 236 -0.63 -17.46 -2.46
N ARG A 237 -0.15 -18.69 -2.66
CA ARG A 237 -0.77 -19.88 -2.05
C ARG A 237 -0.27 -20.21 -0.65
N GLN A 238 0.82 -19.57 -0.23
CA GLN A 238 1.43 -19.76 1.08
C GLN A 238 1.58 -18.42 1.83
N SER A 239 0.70 -17.47 1.52
CA SER A 239 0.70 -16.14 2.12
C SER A 239 -0.66 -15.76 2.69
N ALA A 240 -0.62 -14.99 3.76
CA ALA A 240 -1.75 -14.22 4.24
C ALA A 240 -1.67 -12.78 3.67
N HIS A 241 -1.50 -11.77 4.50
CA HIS A 241 -1.50 -10.36 4.10
C HIS A 241 -0.11 -9.80 3.75
N MET A 242 0.95 -10.53 4.07
CA MET A 242 2.34 -10.06 3.96
C MET A 242 3.11 -10.79 2.85
N GLY A 243 2.46 -11.05 1.71
CA GLY A 243 2.98 -11.87 0.62
C GLY A 243 4.35 -11.43 0.09
N MET A 244 4.67 -10.12 0.08
CA MET A 244 5.98 -9.60 -0.32
C MET A 244 7.11 -10.05 0.62
N LEU A 245 6.78 -10.48 1.83
CA LEU A 245 7.72 -11.01 2.82
C LEU A 245 7.68 -12.54 2.89
N GLU A 246 6.51 -13.16 2.68
CA GLU A 246 6.26 -14.60 2.86
C GLU A 246 6.63 -15.38 1.59
N GLU A 247 6.31 -14.89 0.41
CA GLU A 247 6.62 -15.52 -0.89
C GLU A 247 7.46 -14.59 -1.76
N THR A 248 8.56 -14.07 -1.22
CA THR A 248 9.40 -12.99 -1.78
C THR A 248 9.79 -13.22 -3.24
N ASN A 249 10.31 -14.42 -3.58
CA ASN A 249 10.77 -14.72 -4.94
C ASN A 249 9.60 -14.76 -5.93
N VAL A 250 8.48 -15.39 -5.53
CA VAL A 250 7.27 -15.47 -6.35
C VAL A 250 6.73 -14.07 -6.62
N VAL A 251 6.71 -13.21 -5.60
CA VAL A 251 6.28 -11.81 -5.73
C VAL A 251 7.21 -11.02 -6.65
N GLY A 252 8.53 -11.23 -6.56
CA GLY A 252 9.50 -10.61 -7.48
C GLY A 252 9.23 -10.98 -8.93
N GLU A 253 9.02 -12.26 -9.22
CA GLU A 253 8.68 -12.76 -10.57
C GLU A 253 7.36 -12.15 -11.07
N ILE A 254 6.29 -12.20 -10.26
CA ILE A 254 4.96 -11.67 -10.62
C ILE A 254 5.02 -10.17 -10.93
N LEU A 255 5.64 -9.39 -10.04
CA LEU A 255 5.78 -7.95 -10.25
C LEU A 255 6.66 -7.65 -11.45
N GLY A 256 7.76 -8.38 -11.65
CA GLY A 256 8.64 -8.22 -12.82
C GLY A 256 7.89 -8.43 -14.14
N GLU A 257 7.11 -9.52 -14.26
CA GLU A 257 6.28 -9.80 -15.43
C GLU A 257 5.21 -8.71 -15.67
N PHE A 258 4.53 -8.28 -14.60
CA PHE A 258 3.54 -7.22 -14.66
C PHE A 258 4.16 -5.90 -15.16
N LEU A 259 5.28 -5.48 -14.58
CA LEU A 259 5.99 -4.27 -14.95
C LEU A 259 6.43 -4.27 -16.42
N ILE A 260 7.02 -5.38 -16.90
CA ILE A 260 7.44 -5.53 -18.30
C ILE A 260 6.23 -5.46 -19.26
N SER A 261 5.11 -6.06 -18.88
CA SER A 261 3.90 -6.09 -19.70
C SER A 261 3.21 -4.72 -19.81
N CYS A 262 3.34 -3.89 -18.77
CA CYS A 262 2.63 -2.61 -18.66
C CYS A 262 3.49 -1.36 -18.95
N SER A 263 4.80 -1.51 -19.19
CA SER A 263 5.72 -0.39 -19.41
C SER A 263 5.92 -0.01 -20.89
N LYS A 264 5.15 -0.60 -21.80
CA LYS A 264 5.27 -0.41 -23.27
C LYS A 264 4.42 0.72 -23.76
#